data_f10d45cfeddd37d31b3e4f52ea5253aa
#
_entry.id   f10d45cfeddd37d31b3e4f52ea5253aa
#
_cell.length_a   1.000
_cell.length_b   1.000
_cell.length_c   1.000
_cell.angle_alpha   90.00
_cell.angle_beta   90.00
_cell.angle_gamma   90.00
#
_symmetry.space_group_name_H-M   'P 1'
#
loop_
_entity.id
_entity.type
_entity.pdbx_description
1 polymer ?
#
loop_
_entity_poly.entity_id
_entity_poly.type
_entity_poly.pdbx_seq_one_letter_code
_entity_poly.pdbx_strand_id
1 'polypeptide(L)'
;MAIPTLFDFATDKMLIHLLVKERAKCRRKNRSETHHSLEKELDFSELTTRKKLSRLMPPRYSWIRPSKREKLANGALDTSKNAEKALLLTISRDQKLQKQGKNFDYLDEQQAFFSDIRKRLLADNLTFESPRLLPILKDTELQSDGTLRVTCRPLSVYTQLEDKIILALTSRYLTRYFDRFLHENILSYRPARDFRSQKHYVTDFNDGIRLIAAFREAHASETIYASDCDIKKFYDVIPHQVVIDCFRRMLDSSRLSDEGKSQVMRVLLAYLDSYNFYTNALQESQQNDEVFAKVRRRLHDSDKQNTYQLGWVDELLESSLEQKNRVGVPQGGTLSLLIANIVLNDVDQAIIQTDDPNRLFIRYCDDMILLHTDYDECCRLMDSYTESLKSHGLYYHPFKSVSDCSRKEFWHIKSHRPFLWDDGEDIENSNRYIGFLGYEIRRDGRMRLRKSNVERFEEKIERLRYALRRYRQTHSIADYEDHKIKTLNNLKNGFNFYQAFNLDQFKHRSQYNHILRLIDKLKEND
;
A
#
# COMPACT_ATOMS: atom_id res chain seq x y z
N MET A 1 -30.06 12.95 -1.47
CA MET A 1 -29.45 13.64 -2.62
C MET A 1 -28.95 12.59 -3.60
N ALA A 2 -29.12 12.82 -4.90
CA ALA A 2 -28.55 11.97 -5.93
C ALA A 2 -27.01 12.03 -5.85
N ILE A 3 -26.34 10.92 -6.14
CA ILE A 3 -24.87 10.89 -6.22
C ILE A 3 -24.50 11.59 -7.55
N PRO A 4 -23.60 12.60 -7.54
CA PRO A 4 -23.17 13.26 -8.77
C PRO A 4 -22.42 12.25 -9.66
N THR A 5 -22.40 12.47 -10.95
CA THR A 5 -21.58 11.68 -11.89
C THR A 5 -20.09 11.92 -11.63
N LEU A 6 -19.23 11.06 -12.17
CA LEU A 6 -17.78 11.26 -12.09
C LEU A 6 -17.35 12.56 -12.76
N PHE A 7 -18.02 12.94 -13.86
CA PHE A 7 -17.81 14.21 -14.55
C PHE A 7 -18.16 15.40 -13.64
N ASP A 8 -19.33 15.39 -12.99
CA ASP A 8 -19.74 16.47 -12.07
C ASP A 8 -18.81 16.58 -10.85
N PHE A 9 -18.23 15.47 -10.44
CA PHE A 9 -17.24 15.43 -9.35
C PHE A 9 -15.90 16.04 -9.76
N ALA A 10 -15.58 16.11 -11.07
CA ALA A 10 -14.38 16.73 -11.62
C ALA A 10 -14.42 18.26 -11.59
N THR A 11 -14.78 18.86 -10.45
CA THR A 11 -14.77 20.30 -10.24
C THR A 11 -13.35 20.86 -10.27
N ASP A 12 -13.17 22.13 -10.62
CA ASP A 12 -11.86 22.82 -10.57
C ASP A 12 -11.20 22.68 -9.22
N LYS A 13 -11.98 22.85 -8.14
CA LYS A 13 -11.50 22.69 -6.77
C LYS A 13 -10.91 21.28 -6.53
N MET A 14 -11.58 20.24 -7.02
CA MET A 14 -11.12 18.86 -6.89
C MET A 14 -9.84 18.62 -7.70
N LEU A 15 -9.82 19.08 -8.95
CA LEU A 15 -8.67 18.91 -9.84
C LEU A 15 -7.44 19.68 -9.32
N ILE A 16 -7.62 20.91 -8.81
CA ILE A 16 -6.54 21.65 -8.12
C ILE A 16 -5.99 20.84 -6.95
N HIS A 17 -6.85 20.28 -6.10
CA HIS A 17 -6.39 19.46 -4.99
C HIS A 17 -5.56 18.24 -5.42
N LEU A 18 -5.96 17.57 -6.51
CA LEU A 18 -5.22 16.43 -7.04
C LEU A 18 -3.85 16.84 -7.60
N LEU A 19 -3.81 17.92 -8.40
CA LEU A 19 -2.56 18.46 -8.93
C LEU A 19 -1.60 18.90 -7.81
N VAL A 20 -2.11 19.61 -6.81
CA VAL A 20 -1.33 20.07 -5.65
C VAL A 20 -0.75 18.88 -4.89
N LYS A 21 -1.54 17.82 -4.70
CA LYS A 21 -1.07 16.58 -4.05
C LYS A 21 0.04 15.89 -4.85
N GLU A 22 -0.12 15.80 -6.18
CA GLU A 22 0.95 15.25 -7.04
C GLU A 22 2.21 16.12 -6.99
N ARG A 23 2.08 17.44 -7.04
CA ARG A 23 3.22 18.36 -6.92
C ARG A 23 3.92 18.26 -5.57
N ALA A 24 3.18 18.06 -4.48
CA ALA A 24 3.74 17.89 -3.14
C ALA A 24 4.49 16.55 -2.99
N LYS A 25 4.00 15.47 -3.61
CA LYS A 25 4.70 14.17 -3.65
C LYS A 25 6.07 14.27 -4.30
N CYS A 26 6.23 15.07 -5.36
CA CYS A 26 7.52 15.30 -6.01
C CYS A 26 8.58 15.91 -5.07
N ARG A 27 8.18 16.46 -3.92
CA ARG A 27 9.10 17.03 -2.90
C ARG A 27 9.46 16.06 -1.79
N ARG A 28 8.82 14.92 -1.68
CA ARG A 28 9.23 13.91 -0.70
C ARG A 28 10.62 13.40 -1.06
N LYS A 29 11.64 13.93 -0.38
CA LYS A 29 13.01 13.42 -0.44
C LYS A 29 13.14 11.97 0.06
N ASN A 30 12.09 11.42 0.63
CA ASN A 30 12.04 10.11 1.27
C ASN A 30 11.52 8.98 0.36
N ARG A 31 11.41 9.18 -0.94
CA ARG A 31 11.53 8.02 -1.82
C ARG A 31 12.93 7.47 -1.55
N SER A 32 13.02 6.17 -1.23
CA SER A 32 14.32 5.56 -0.96
C SER A 32 15.28 6.00 -2.07
N GLU A 33 16.53 6.32 -1.75
CA GLU A 33 17.52 6.73 -2.74
C GLU A 33 17.59 5.74 -3.91
N THR A 34 17.30 4.47 -3.62
CA THR A 34 17.14 3.40 -4.60
C THR A 34 16.02 3.66 -5.62
N HIS A 35 14.83 4.11 -5.20
CA HIS A 35 13.73 4.44 -6.12
C HIS A 35 14.08 5.63 -7.01
N HIS A 36 14.63 6.69 -6.43
CA HIS A 36 14.94 7.92 -7.17
C HIS A 36 16.08 7.72 -8.15
N SER A 37 17.06 6.89 -7.80
CA SER A 37 18.19 6.59 -8.67
C SER A 37 17.82 5.63 -9.78
N LEU A 38 16.94 4.63 -9.53
CA LEU A 38 16.39 3.75 -10.55
C LEU A 38 15.49 4.52 -11.54
N GLU A 39 14.62 5.41 -11.05
CA GLU A 39 13.81 6.29 -11.90
C GLU A 39 14.67 7.16 -12.83
N LYS A 40 15.84 7.66 -12.37
CA LYS A 40 16.77 8.45 -13.18
C LYS A 40 17.52 7.62 -14.22
N GLU A 41 17.93 6.40 -13.87
CA GLU A 41 18.69 5.55 -14.79
C GLU A 41 17.83 4.92 -15.88
N LEU A 42 16.55 4.68 -15.58
CA LEU A 42 15.62 4.09 -16.50
C LEU A 42 14.99 5.11 -17.45
N ASP A 43 15.42 6.38 -17.37
CA ASP A 43 14.86 7.50 -18.15
C ASP A 43 13.32 7.51 -18.13
N PHE A 44 12.76 7.11 -16.99
CA PHE A 44 11.34 7.26 -16.79
C PHE A 44 11.02 8.75 -16.93
N SER A 45 10.14 9.08 -17.85
CA SER A 45 9.71 10.44 -18.17
C SER A 45 8.97 11.14 -17.03
N GLU A 46 9.39 10.87 -15.76
CA GLU A 46 9.06 11.73 -14.63
C GLU A 46 9.43 13.18 -14.92
N LEU A 47 10.48 13.38 -15.75
CA LEU A 47 10.82 14.66 -16.32
C LEU A 47 9.65 15.29 -17.07
N THR A 48 8.91 14.53 -17.87
CA THR A 48 7.75 15.04 -18.63
C THR A 48 6.60 15.40 -17.69
N THR A 49 6.26 14.50 -16.75
CA THR A 49 5.25 14.77 -15.73
C THR A 49 5.66 15.94 -14.82
N ARG A 50 6.92 16.03 -14.40
CA ARG A 50 7.43 17.15 -13.58
C ARG A 50 7.45 18.47 -14.35
N LYS A 51 7.85 18.48 -15.62
CA LYS A 51 7.80 19.67 -16.47
C LYS A 51 6.36 20.15 -16.63
N LYS A 52 5.42 19.25 -16.93
CA LYS A 52 4.00 19.56 -17.05
C LYS A 52 3.42 20.09 -15.73
N LEU A 53 3.68 19.41 -14.60
CA LEU A 53 3.30 19.90 -13.26
C LEU A 53 3.90 21.27 -12.92
N SER A 54 5.11 21.57 -13.39
CA SER A 54 5.73 22.87 -13.15
C SER A 54 5.06 24.00 -13.91
N ARG A 55 4.53 23.74 -15.11
CA ARG A 55 3.74 24.71 -15.88
C ARG A 55 2.38 24.96 -15.25
N LEU A 56 1.73 23.91 -14.75
CA LEU A 56 0.42 23.95 -14.11
C LEU A 56 0.43 24.50 -12.67
N MET A 57 1.58 24.91 -12.14
CA MET A 57 1.72 25.32 -10.75
C MET A 57 2.44 26.66 -10.61
N PRO A 58 2.08 27.47 -9.60
CA PRO A 58 2.79 28.71 -9.33
C PRO A 58 4.28 28.44 -9.08
N PRO A 59 5.18 29.32 -9.52
CA PRO A 59 6.60 29.17 -9.30
C PRO A 59 6.94 29.18 -7.79
N ARG A 60 7.95 28.40 -7.40
CA ARG A 60 8.22 28.12 -5.99
C ARG A 60 8.48 29.37 -5.13
N TYR A 61 9.07 30.41 -5.70
CA TYR A 61 9.36 31.64 -4.99
C TYR A 61 8.10 32.45 -4.61
N SER A 62 6.98 32.23 -5.33
CA SER A 62 5.70 32.89 -5.06
C SER A 62 4.84 32.19 -4.00
N TRP A 63 5.25 31.01 -3.51
CA TRP A 63 4.43 30.21 -2.59
C TRP A 63 4.28 30.90 -1.23
N ILE A 64 3.04 31.05 -0.80
CA ILE A 64 2.69 31.55 0.53
C ILE A 64 3.11 30.52 1.57
N ARG A 65 3.97 30.92 2.48
CA ARG A 65 4.41 30.05 3.57
C ARG A 65 3.28 29.93 4.62
N PRO A 66 2.83 28.72 4.99
CA PRO A 66 1.91 28.54 6.10
C PRO A 66 2.48 29.15 7.38
N SER A 67 1.62 29.75 8.20
CA SER A 67 2.01 30.28 9.50
C SER A 67 2.56 29.20 10.44
N LYS A 68 3.26 29.60 11.49
CA LYS A 68 3.80 28.65 12.50
C LYS A 68 2.69 27.81 13.12
N ARG A 69 1.54 28.42 13.46
CA ARG A 69 0.36 27.74 14.01
C ARG A 69 -0.22 26.70 13.03
N GLU A 70 -0.30 27.02 11.75
CA GLU A 70 -0.79 26.12 10.72
C GLU A 70 0.14 24.94 10.47
N LYS A 71 1.46 25.15 10.53
CA LYS A 71 2.46 24.08 10.44
C LYS A 71 2.34 23.11 11.62
N LEU A 72 2.11 23.60 12.82
CA LEU A 72 1.94 22.78 14.02
C LEU A 72 0.63 21.98 13.95
N ALA A 73 -0.46 22.60 13.47
CA ALA A 73 -1.76 21.92 13.31
C ALA A 73 -1.71 20.77 12.29
N ASN A 74 -0.81 20.87 11.29
CA ASN A 74 -0.64 19.83 10.27
C ASN A 74 0.46 18.79 10.63
N GLY A 75 1.03 18.86 11.84
CA GLY A 75 2.23 18.13 12.21
C GLY A 75 3.50 18.81 11.67
N ALA A 76 4.37 19.24 12.57
CA ALA A 76 5.59 20.02 12.24
C ALA A 76 6.53 19.30 11.27
N LEU A 77 6.43 17.98 11.14
CA LEU A 77 7.30 17.13 10.33
C LEU A 77 6.74 16.76 8.95
N ASP A 78 5.45 17.00 8.67
CA ASP A 78 4.89 16.67 7.35
C ASP A 78 5.14 17.78 6.33
N THR A 79 6.32 17.73 5.72
CA THR A 79 6.73 18.69 4.69
C THR A 79 5.84 18.67 3.44
N SER A 80 5.16 17.55 3.16
CA SER A 80 4.26 17.46 2.01
C SER A 80 2.93 18.15 2.29
N LYS A 81 2.32 17.97 3.45
CA LYS A 81 1.09 18.70 3.86
C LYS A 81 1.32 20.21 3.92
N ASN A 82 2.49 20.63 4.42
CA ASN A 82 2.85 22.04 4.42
C ASN A 82 3.02 22.60 2.99
N ALA A 83 3.56 21.82 2.06
CA ALA A 83 3.66 22.18 0.65
C ALA A 83 2.29 22.23 -0.03
N GLU A 84 1.42 21.26 0.22
CA GLU A 84 0.02 21.27 -0.26
C GLU A 84 -0.70 22.53 0.20
N LYS A 85 -0.60 22.87 1.47
CA LYS A 85 -1.23 24.08 2.02
C LYS A 85 -0.68 25.35 1.42
N ALA A 86 0.66 25.46 1.28
CA ALA A 86 1.30 26.62 0.66
C ALA A 86 0.81 26.83 -0.79
N LEU A 87 0.74 25.76 -1.56
CA LEU A 87 0.23 25.79 -2.94
C LEU A 87 -1.24 26.22 -3.01
N LEU A 88 -2.11 25.62 -2.20
CA LEU A 88 -3.53 25.97 -2.17
C LEU A 88 -3.76 27.44 -1.80
N LEU A 89 -3.04 27.97 -0.82
CA LEU A 89 -3.10 29.39 -0.44
C LEU A 89 -2.65 30.28 -1.58
N THR A 90 -1.56 29.91 -2.27
CA THR A 90 -1.01 30.69 -3.39
C THR A 90 -1.97 30.71 -4.57
N ILE A 91 -2.48 29.53 -4.98
CA ILE A 91 -3.44 29.43 -6.09
C ILE A 91 -4.71 30.24 -5.78
N SER A 92 -5.24 30.12 -4.55
CA SER A 92 -6.44 30.89 -4.15
C SER A 92 -6.22 32.40 -4.18
N ARG A 93 -5.03 32.89 -3.78
CA ARG A 93 -4.67 34.30 -3.93
C ARG A 93 -4.60 34.73 -5.39
N ASP A 94 -3.90 33.94 -6.21
CA ASP A 94 -3.65 34.28 -7.62
C ASP A 94 -4.94 34.26 -8.43
N GLN A 95 -5.88 33.32 -8.16
CA GLN A 95 -7.22 33.32 -8.73
C GLN A 95 -8.03 34.59 -8.38
N LYS A 96 -7.89 35.11 -7.14
CA LYS A 96 -8.54 36.37 -6.77
C LYS A 96 -7.93 37.56 -7.51
N LEU A 97 -6.59 37.58 -7.65
CA LEU A 97 -5.88 38.62 -8.37
C LEU A 97 -6.15 38.57 -9.89
N GLN A 98 -6.34 37.38 -10.46
CA GLN A 98 -6.73 37.22 -11.88
C GLN A 98 -8.11 37.84 -12.16
N LYS A 99 -9.06 37.67 -11.22
CA LYS A 99 -10.37 38.34 -11.31
C LYS A 99 -10.28 39.88 -11.23
N GLN A 100 -9.16 40.41 -10.74
CA GLN A 100 -8.85 41.84 -10.69
C GLN A 100 -7.98 42.34 -11.87
N GLY A 101 -7.81 41.49 -12.90
CA GLY A 101 -7.09 41.85 -14.12
C GLY A 101 -5.58 41.53 -14.13
N LYS A 102 -5.05 40.83 -13.10
CA LYS A 102 -3.67 40.33 -13.15
C LYS A 102 -3.60 39.03 -13.94
N ASN A 103 -2.61 38.90 -14.81
CA ASN A 103 -2.41 37.66 -15.57
C ASN A 103 -1.50 36.66 -14.85
N PHE A 104 -1.85 35.37 -14.94
CA PHE A 104 -1.08 34.24 -14.41
C PHE A 104 -1.17 33.07 -15.41
N ASP A 105 -0.19 32.93 -16.27
CA ASP A 105 -0.16 31.93 -17.36
C ASP A 105 -0.46 30.50 -16.88
N TYR A 106 0.05 30.13 -15.68
CA TYR A 106 -0.20 28.80 -15.14
C TYR A 106 -1.67 28.54 -14.78
N LEU A 107 -2.48 29.55 -14.50
CA LEU A 107 -3.92 29.41 -14.24
C LEU A 107 -4.68 29.14 -15.54
N ASP A 108 -4.28 29.76 -16.64
CA ASP A 108 -4.86 29.52 -17.95
C ASP A 108 -4.48 28.13 -18.47
N GLU A 109 -3.23 27.70 -18.28
CA GLU A 109 -2.80 26.33 -18.55
C GLU A 109 -3.56 25.30 -17.68
N GLN A 110 -3.87 25.64 -16.42
CA GLN A 110 -4.71 24.78 -15.55
C GLN A 110 -6.12 24.62 -16.12
N GLN A 111 -6.75 25.70 -16.58
CA GLN A 111 -8.10 25.62 -17.15
C GLN A 111 -8.13 24.78 -18.42
N ALA A 112 -7.15 24.94 -19.29
CA ALA A 112 -6.99 24.09 -20.48
C ALA A 112 -6.83 22.61 -20.09
N PHE A 113 -5.98 22.33 -19.12
CA PHE A 113 -5.78 20.98 -18.60
C PHE A 113 -7.06 20.39 -17.98
N PHE A 114 -7.83 21.17 -17.21
CA PHE A 114 -9.09 20.72 -16.62
C PHE A 114 -10.15 20.45 -17.67
N SER A 115 -10.19 21.27 -18.71
CA SER A 115 -11.07 21.04 -19.86
C SER A 115 -10.73 19.71 -20.55
N ASP A 116 -9.44 19.44 -20.76
CA ASP A 116 -8.98 18.18 -21.35
C ASP A 116 -9.36 16.96 -20.50
N ILE A 117 -9.12 17.00 -19.16
CA ILE A 117 -9.55 15.95 -18.25
C ILE A 117 -11.05 15.66 -18.36
N ARG A 118 -11.89 16.72 -18.36
CA ARG A 118 -13.35 16.56 -18.49
C ARG A 118 -13.76 16.01 -19.85
N LYS A 119 -13.12 16.47 -20.91
CA LYS A 119 -13.34 15.95 -22.26
C LYS A 119 -13.00 14.46 -22.36
N ARG A 120 -11.88 14.05 -21.80
CA ARG A 120 -11.49 12.62 -21.74
C ARG A 120 -12.47 11.77 -20.93
N LEU A 121 -13.00 12.28 -19.82
CA LEU A 121 -14.02 11.56 -19.01
C LEU A 121 -15.32 11.31 -19.75
N LEU A 122 -15.67 12.17 -20.71
CA LEU A 122 -16.87 12.03 -21.54
C LEU A 122 -16.62 11.19 -22.81
N ALA A 123 -15.38 10.96 -23.18
CA ALA A 123 -15.04 10.22 -24.38
C ALA A 123 -15.43 8.74 -24.24
N ASP A 124 -16.10 8.19 -25.25
CA ASP A 124 -16.50 6.77 -25.27
C ASP A 124 -15.30 5.83 -25.41
N ASN A 125 -14.23 6.29 -26.05
CA ASN A 125 -12.98 5.56 -26.28
C ASN A 125 -11.87 5.99 -25.31
N LEU A 126 -12.17 6.19 -24.04
CA LEU A 126 -11.16 6.48 -23.03
C LEU A 126 -10.10 5.37 -23.00
N THR A 127 -8.84 5.77 -23.09
CA THR A 127 -7.69 4.87 -22.98
C THR A 127 -6.65 5.45 -22.02
N PHE A 128 -5.85 4.59 -21.39
CA PHE A 128 -4.69 4.96 -20.61
C PHE A 128 -3.44 4.36 -21.23
N GLU A 129 -2.30 5.06 -21.08
CA GLU A 129 -1.01 4.44 -21.41
C GLU A 129 -0.72 3.28 -20.47
N SER A 130 -0.10 2.24 -21.01
CA SER A 130 0.43 1.16 -20.18
C SER A 130 1.44 1.71 -19.17
N PRO A 131 1.28 1.40 -17.88
CA PRO A 131 2.23 1.87 -16.87
C PRO A 131 3.59 1.20 -17.09
N ARG A 132 4.66 1.95 -16.92
CA ARG A 132 6.01 1.39 -16.87
C ARG A 132 6.26 0.69 -15.55
N LEU A 133 7.05 -0.38 -15.58
CA LEU A 133 7.35 -1.17 -14.41
C LEU A 133 8.70 -0.80 -13.79
N LEU A 134 8.68 -0.59 -12.48
CA LEU A 134 9.85 -0.39 -11.66
C LEU A 134 10.01 -1.60 -10.73
N PRO A 135 11.01 -2.48 -10.95
CA PRO A 135 11.23 -3.61 -10.07
C PRO A 135 11.74 -3.15 -8.70
N ILE A 136 10.98 -3.48 -7.66
CA ILE A 136 11.35 -3.20 -6.28
C ILE A 136 11.75 -4.50 -5.61
N LEU A 137 12.94 -4.51 -5.02
CA LEU A 137 13.43 -5.65 -4.25
C LEU A 137 12.44 -5.99 -3.13
N LYS A 138 11.99 -7.24 -3.12
CA LYS A 138 11.16 -7.80 -2.05
C LYS A 138 11.99 -8.67 -1.12
N ASP A 139 12.76 -9.59 -1.68
CA ASP A 139 13.53 -10.58 -0.93
C ASP A 139 14.75 -11.06 -1.71
N THR A 140 15.74 -11.57 -0.99
CA THR A 140 16.94 -12.20 -1.55
C THR A 140 17.22 -13.49 -0.80
N GLU A 141 17.39 -14.58 -1.54
CA GLU A 141 17.64 -15.90 -1.00
C GLU A 141 18.92 -16.48 -1.62
N LEU A 142 19.86 -16.88 -0.76
CA LEU A 142 21.07 -17.57 -1.22
C LEU A 142 20.72 -19.02 -1.51
N GLN A 143 20.93 -19.45 -2.76
CA GLN A 143 20.70 -20.81 -3.18
C GLN A 143 21.87 -21.73 -2.78
N SER A 144 21.64 -23.04 -2.75
CA SER A 144 22.65 -24.05 -2.42
C SER A 144 23.85 -24.08 -3.39
N ASP A 145 23.68 -23.59 -4.61
CA ASP A 145 24.73 -23.46 -5.62
C ASP A 145 25.55 -22.16 -5.50
N GLY A 146 25.29 -21.37 -4.47
CA GLY A 146 25.94 -20.07 -4.23
C GLY A 146 25.38 -18.92 -5.07
N THR A 147 24.36 -19.15 -5.91
CA THR A 147 23.66 -18.08 -6.63
C THR A 147 22.68 -17.35 -5.70
N LEU A 148 22.41 -16.09 -6.01
CA LEU A 148 21.45 -15.29 -5.25
C LEU A 148 20.13 -15.18 -6.02
N ARG A 149 19.06 -15.76 -5.46
CA ARG A 149 17.71 -15.59 -5.97
C ARG A 149 17.14 -14.26 -5.48
N VAL A 150 16.78 -13.39 -6.41
CA VAL A 150 16.23 -12.06 -6.11
C VAL A 150 14.76 -12.02 -6.50
N THR A 151 13.90 -11.82 -5.54
CA THR A 151 12.46 -11.64 -5.77
C THR A 151 12.11 -10.15 -5.80
N CYS A 152 11.41 -9.71 -6.84
CA CYS A 152 10.97 -8.33 -6.98
C CYS A 152 9.46 -8.18 -7.06
N ARG A 153 9.01 -6.96 -6.69
CA ARG A 153 7.64 -6.51 -6.96
C ARG A 153 7.66 -5.57 -8.16
N PRO A 154 6.81 -5.78 -9.17
CA PRO A 154 6.68 -4.86 -10.29
C PRO A 154 5.82 -3.65 -9.90
N LEU A 155 6.47 -2.58 -9.39
CA LEU A 155 5.75 -1.34 -9.11
C LEU A 155 5.41 -0.64 -10.43
N SER A 156 4.14 -0.36 -10.63
CA SER A 156 3.65 0.31 -11.83
C SER A 156 3.69 1.84 -11.68
N VAL A 157 4.24 2.51 -12.68
CA VAL A 157 4.39 3.96 -12.74
C VAL A 157 3.70 4.49 -14.00
N TYR A 158 2.59 5.20 -13.84
CA TYR A 158 1.97 5.92 -14.95
C TYR A 158 2.79 7.16 -15.29
N THR A 159 3.07 7.36 -16.57
CA THR A 159 3.93 8.43 -17.07
C THR A 159 3.14 9.69 -17.40
N GLN A 160 1.90 9.55 -17.88
CA GLN A 160 1.03 10.67 -18.23
C GLN A 160 0.38 11.28 -16.99
N LEU A 161 0.43 12.59 -16.89
CA LEU A 161 -0.17 13.31 -15.76
C LEU A 161 -1.69 13.22 -15.79
N GLU A 162 -2.30 13.28 -16.97
CA GLU A 162 -3.72 13.14 -17.20
C GLU A 162 -4.26 11.82 -16.64
N ASP A 163 -3.61 10.73 -16.98
CA ASP A 163 -3.96 9.39 -16.49
C ASP A 163 -3.90 9.33 -14.97
N LYS A 164 -2.81 9.84 -14.37
CA LYS A 164 -2.68 9.94 -12.91
C LYS A 164 -3.82 10.72 -12.26
N ILE A 165 -4.23 11.83 -12.88
CA ILE A 165 -5.28 12.68 -12.33
C ILE A 165 -6.66 12.02 -12.49
N ILE A 166 -6.98 11.42 -13.64
CA ILE A 166 -8.25 10.70 -13.85
C ILE A 166 -8.36 9.52 -12.88
N LEU A 167 -7.31 8.72 -12.74
CA LEU A 167 -7.29 7.57 -11.81
C LEU A 167 -7.41 8.02 -10.34
N ALA A 168 -6.73 9.10 -9.96
CA ALA A 168 -6.82 9.65 -8.61
C ALA A 168 -8.21 10.27 -8.32
N LEU A 169 -8.82 10.91 -9.32
CA LEU A 169 -10.19 11.44 -9.27
C LEU A 169 -11.19 10.30 -9.05
N THR A 170 -11.10 9.27 -9.88
CA THR A 170 -11.98 8.10 -9.82
C THR A 170 -11.84 7.36 -8.49
N SER A 171 -10.62 7.12 -8.03
CA SER A 171 -10.39 6.51 -6.72
C SER A 171 -11.01 7.34 -5.60
N ARG A 172 -10.88 8.67 -5.64
CA ARG A 172 -11.44 9.55 -4.63
C ARG A 172 -12.97 9.60 -4.67
N TYR A 173 -13.53 9.57 -5.88
CA TYR A 173 -14.97 9.49 -6.11
C TYR A 173 -15.55 8.19 -5.54
N LEU A 174 -14.99 7.06 -5.91
CA LEU A 174 -15.40 5.76 -5.44
C LEU A 174 -15.25 5.62 -3.91
N THR A 175 -14.12 6.02 -3.35
CA THR A 175 -13.92 6.02 -1.89
C THR A 175 -15.00 6.85 -1.18
N ARG A 176 -15.37 8.02 -1.73
CA ARG A 176 -16.36 8.90 -1.10
C ARG A 176 -17.77 8.31 -1.09
N TYR A 177 -18.17 7.65 -2.17
CA TYR A 177 -19.55 7.23 -2.36
C TYR A 177 -19.79 5.74 -2.14
N PHE A 178 -18.75 4.92 -2.20
CA PHE A 178 -18.84 3.47 -2.12
C PHE A 178 -18.21 2.85 -0.87
N ASP A 179 -17.45 3.61 -0.08
CA ASP A 179 -16.87 3.11 1.17
C ASP A 179 -17.92 2.51 2.13
N ARG A 180 -19.13 3.01 2.10
CA ARG A 180 -20.27 2.53 2.91
C ARG A 180 -20.73 1.10 2.58
N PHE A 181 -20.35 0.54 1.44
CA PHE A 181 -20.68 -0.83 1.05
C PHE A 181 -19.66 -1.85 1.57
N LEU A 182 -18.53 -1.36 2.07
CA LEU A 182 -17.51 -2.21 2.66
C LEU A 182 -17.79 -2.42 4.14
N HIS A 183 -17.59 -3.64 4.62
CA HIS A 183 -17.71 -3.95 6.04
C HIS A 183 -16.76 -3.07 6.89
N GLU A 184 -17.15 -2.74 8.11
CA GLU A 184 -16.40 -1.81 8.98
C GLU A 184 -15.00 -2.31 9.35
N ASN A 185 -14.82 -3.63 9.50
CA ASN A 185 -13.55 -4.26 9.85
C ASN A 185 -12.60 -4.48 8.65
N ILE A 186 -12.94 -3.95 7.47
CA ILE A 186 -12.01 -3.81 6.35
C ILE A 186 -11.28 -2.49 6.54
N LEU A 187 -10.00 -2.53 6.92
CA LEU A 187 -9.31 -1.36 7.46
C LEU A 187 -8.36 -0.67 6.48
N SER A 188 -7.95 -1.33 5.39
CA SER A 188 -6.94 -0.77 4.50
C SER A 188 -7.48 0.36 3.61
N TYR A 189 -6.76 1.49 3.58
CA TYR A 189 -6.99 2.61 2.65
C TYR A 189 -8.40 3.23 2.69
N ARG A 190 -9.06 3.16 3.82
CA ARG A 190 -10.41 3.68 4.02
C ARG A 190 -10.41 4.96 4.85
N PRO A 191 -11.36 5.89 4.60
CA PRO A 191 -11.62 6.98 5.52
C PRO A 191 -12.30 6.43 6.76
N ALA A 192 -11.69 6.55 7.93
CA ALA A 192 -12.35 6.26 9.18
C ALA A 192 -13.27 7.40 9.58
N ARG A 193 -14.41 7.07 10.14
CA ARG A 193 -15.35 8.00 10.76
C ARG A 193 -15.28 7.82 12.26
N ASP A 194 -14.62 8.72 12.94
CA ASP A 194 -14.82 8.83 14.39
C ASP A 194 -16.14 9.53 14.65
N PHE A 195 -17.17 8.76 14.95
CA PHE A 195 -18.50 9.26 15.25
C PHE A 195 -18.56 10.15 16.51
N ARG A 196 -17.56 10.06 17.40
CA ARG A 196 -17.50 10.87 18.63
C ARG A 196 -16.88 12.24 18.39
N SER A 197 -15.82 12.31 17.59
CA SER A 197 -15.08 13.55 17.34
C SER A 197 -15.39 14.20 16.00
N GLN A 198 -16.19 13.58 15.14
CA GLN A 198 -16.45 13.97 13.73
C GLN A 198 -15.16 14.15 12.91
N LYS A 199 -14.02 13.71 13.42
CA LYS A 199 -12.76 13.76 12.70
C LYS A 199 -12.69 12.61 11.71
N HIS A 200 -12.39 12.95 10.46
CA HIS A 200 -12.06 11.95 9.44
C HIS A 200 -10.58 11.65 9.52
N TYR A 201 -10.23 10.40 9.75
CA TYR A 201 -8.87 9.88 9.62
C TYR A 201 -8.88 8.69 8.65
N VAL A 202 -7.72 8.27 8.20
CA VAL A 202 -7.59 7.03 7.42
C VAL A 202 -7.40 5.90 8.42
N THR A 203 -8.19 4.83 8.30
CA THR A 203 -7.98 3.62 9.08
C THR A 203 -6.55 3.11 8.88
N ASP A 204 -5.94 2.69 9.95
CA ASP A 204 -4.59 2.15 9.93
C ASP A 204 -4.52 0.79 10.64
N PHE A 205 -3.34 0.17 10.62
CA PHE A 205 -3.11 -1.12 11.26
C PHE A 205 -3.36 -1.11 12.77
N ASN A 206 -3.27 0.07 13.43
CA ASN A 206 -3.54 0.21 14.86
C ASN A 206 -5.02 -0.05 15.17
N ASP A 207 -5.92 0.29 14.24
CA ASP A 207 -7.34 0.03 14.43
C ASP A 207 -7.61 -1.49 14.48
N GLY A 208 -6.94 -2.28 13.64
CA GLY A 208 -7.03 -3.74 13.69
C GLY A 208 -6.56 -4.33 15.02
N ILE A 209 -5.46 -3.83 15.55
CA ILE A 209 -4.96 -4.29 16.85
C ILE A 209 -5.90 -3.91 17.99
N ARG A 210 -6.51 -2.70 17.94
CA ARG A 210 -7.52 -2.30 18.93
C ARG A 210 -8.74 -3.20 18.90
N LEU A 211 -9.20 -3.60 17.71
CA LEU A 211 -10.31 -4.53 17.57
C LEU A 211 -9.97 -5.92 18.17
N ILE A 212 -8.77 -6.44 17.92
CA ILE A 212 -8.30 -7.69 18.53
C ILE A 212 -8.25 -7.56 20.06
N ALA A 213 -7.74 -6.45 20.58
CA ALA A 213 -7.69 -6.21 22.03
C ALA A 213 -9.08 -6.15 22.65
N ALA A 214 -10.02 -5.43 22.01
CA ALA A 214 -11.40 -5.31 22.49
C ALA A 214 -12.13 -6.68 22.47
N PHE A 215 -11.97 -7.46 21.40
CA PHE A 215 -12.55 -8.81 21.31
C PHE A 215 -12.00 -9.72 22.40
N ARG A 216 -10.68 -9.72 22.61
CA ARG A 216 -10.01 -10.48 23.66
C ARG A 216 -10.54 -10.11 25.05
N GLU A 217 -10.77 -8.82 25.32
CA GLU A 217 -11.28 -8.34 26.60
C GLU A 217 -12.74 -8.73 26.81
N ALA A 218 -13.57 -8.65 25.77
CA ALA A 218 -14.97 -9.06 25.82
C ALA A 218 -15.11 -10.58 26.12
N HIS A 219 -14.19 -11.39 25.62
CA HIS A 219 -14.17 -12.87 25.76
C HIS A 219 -13.04 -13.36 26.68
N ALA A 220 -12.73 -12.61 27.77
CA ALA A 220 -11.59 -12.89 28.65
C ALA A 220 -11.66 -14.26 29.34
N SER A 221 -12.88 -14.72 29.66
CA SER A 221 -13.15 -16.02 30.31
C SER A 221 -13.45 -17.15 29.32
N GLU A 222 -13.52 -16.87 28.03
CA GLU A 222 -13.89 -17.82 27.01
C GLU A 222 -12.67 -18.34 26.25
N THR A 223 -12.83 -19.49 25.62
CA THR A 223 -11.87 -20.03 24.67
C THR A 223 -11.91 -19.19 23.38
N ILE A 224 -10.77 -18.84 22.81
CA ILE A 224 -10.71 -18.15 21.51
C ILE A 224 -9.85 -18.97 20.56
N TYR A 225 -10.41 -19.24 19.39
CA TYR A 225 -9.71 -19.85 18.26
C TYR A 225 -9.34 -18.77 17.25
N ALA A 226 -8.18 -18.92 16.64
CA ALA A 226 -7.64 -18.00 15.65
C ALA A 226 -7.32 -18.74 14.35
N SER A 227 -7.57 -18.08 13.23
CA SER A 227 -7.17 -18.55 11.91
C SER A 227 -6.78 -17.35 11.04
N ASP A 228 -5.85 -17.53 10.13
CA ASP A 228 -5.45 -16.51 9.16
C ASP A 228 -5.25 -17.12 7.76
N CYS A 229 -5.39 -16.29 6.74
CA CYS A 229 -5.21 -16.70 5.36
C CYS A 229 -4.45 -15.61 4.58
N ASP A 230 -3.32 -15.98 3.97
CA ASP A 230 -2.53 -15.12 3.07
C ASP A 230 -2.86 -15.45 1.61
N ILE A 231 -3.37 -14.47 0.88
CA ILE A 231 -3.72 -14.60 -0.54
C ILE A 231 -2.44 -14.51 -1.37
N LYS A 232 -2.22 -15.53 -2.23
CA LYS A 232 -1.06 -15.55 -3.11
C LYS A 232 -1.17 -14.47 -4.18
N LYS A 233 -0.26 -13.50 -4.13
CA LYS A 233 -0.01 -12.57 -5.24
C LYS A 233 -1.26 -11.90 -5.81
N PHE A 234 -2.18 -11.52 -4.96
CA PHE A 234 -3.48 -10.93 -5.31
C PHE A 234 -3.43 -9.98 -6.51
N TYR A 235 -2.56 -8.96 -6.44
CA TYR A 235 -2.46 -7.93 -7.49
C TYR A 235 -1.95 -8.45 -8.84
N ASP A 236 -1.24 -9.57 -8.85
CA ASP A 236 -0.61 -10.11 -10.05
C ASP A 236 -1.53 -11.10 -10.78
N VAL A 237 -2.43 -11.78 -10.05
CA VAL A 237 -3.23 -12.90 -10.59
C VAL A 237 -4.72 -12.65 -10.66
N ILE A 238 -5.23 -11.56 -10.08
CA ILE A 238 -6.66 -11.28 -10.08
C ILE A 238 -7.22 -11.23 -11.51
N PRO A 239 -8.26 -12.04 -11.84
CA PRO A 239 -8.85 -12.00 -13.17
C PRO A 239 -9.60 -10.69 -13.42
N HIS A 240 -9.39 -10.05 -14.58
CA HIS A 240 -10.08 -8.81 -14.93
C HIS A 240 -11.61 -8.98 -14.93
N GLN A 241 -12.12 -10.14 -15.37
CA GLN A 241 -13.57 -10.40 -15.38
C GLN A 241 -14.16 -10.34 -13.98
N VAL A 242 -13.47 -10.92 -12.99
CA VAL A 242 -13.90 -10.85 -11.57
C VAL A 242 -13.95 -9.41 -11.08
N VAL A 243 -12.95 -8.60 -11.41
CA VAL A 243 -12.96 -7.17 -11.07
C VAL A 243 -14.18 -6.47 -11.69
N ILE A 244 -14.44 -6.72 -12.98
CA ILE A 244 -15.58 -6.14 -13.71
C ILE A 244 -16.91 -6.53 -13.05
N ASP A 245 -17.08 -7.80 -12.71
CA ASP A 245 -18.34 -8.32 -12.16
C ASP A 245 -18.59 -7.78 -10.73
N CYS A 246 -17.56 -7.73 -9.89
CA CYS A 246 -17.65 -7.12 -8.56
C CYS A 246 -18.01 -5.63 -8.64
N PHE A 247 -17.41 -4.89 -9.57
CA PHE A 247 -17.74 -3.48 -9.77
C PHE A 247 -19.17 -3.29 -10.27
N ARG A 248 -19.64 -4.12 -11.20
CA ARG A 248 -21.03 -4.07 -11.68
C ARG A 248 -22.02 -4.29 -10.52
N ARG A 249 -21.85 -5.35 -9.74
CA ARG A 249 -22.71 -5.62 -8.57
C ARG A 249 -22.76 -4.44 -7.60
N MET A 250 -21.58 -3.86 -7.29
CA MET A 250 -21.49 -2.70 -6.41
C MET A 250 -22.18 -1.46 -7.00
N LEU A 251 -22.01 -1.21 -8.30
CA LEU A 251 -22.64 -0.09 -8.98
C LEU A 251 -24.15 -0.26 -9.07
N ASP A 252 -24.63 -1.47 -9.32
CA ASP A 252 -26.06 -1.79 -9.39
C ASP A 252 -26.75 -1.63 -8.03
N SER A 253 -26.06 -1.94 -6.95
CA SER A 253 -26.53 -1.69 -5.58
C SER A 253 -26.48 -0.19 -5.20
N SER A 254 -25.87 0.65 -6.03
CA SER A 254 -25.73 2.08 -5.76
C SER A 254 -26.92 2.91 -6.24
N ARG A 255 -27.00 4.16 -5.75
CA ARG A 255 -27.97 5.15 -6.24
C ARG A 255 -27.38 6.06 -7.34
N LEU A 256 -26.41 5.55 -8.08
CA LEU A 256 -25.86 6.24 -9.25
C LEU A 256 -26.84 6.19 -10.42
N SER A 257 -26.88 7.28 -11.22
CA SER A 257 -27.53 7.25 -12.52
C SER A 257 -26.83 6.28 -13.48
N ASP A 258 -27.52 5.83 -14.51
CA ASP A 258 -26.93 4.94 -15.53
C ASP A 258 -25.73 5.59 -16.22
N GLU A 259 -25.79 6.89 -16.46
CA GLU A 259 -24.65 7.65 -16.97
C GLU A 259 -23.47 7.63 -15.99
N GLY A 260 -23.71 7.84 -14.69
CA GLY A 260 -22.69 7.76 -13.65
C GLY A 260 -22.04 6.37 -13.55
N LYS A 261 -22.85 5.30 -13.65
CA LYS A 261 -22.35 3.91 -13.70
C LYS A 261 -21.49 3.68 -14.94
N SER A 262 -21.97 4.15 -16.10
CA SER A 262 -21.25 4.05 -17.39
C SER A 262 -19.91 4.78 -17.34
N GLN A 263 -19.84 5.99 -16.79
CA GLN A 263 -18.57 6.73 -16.64
C GLN A 263 -17.56 5.99 -15.77
N VAL A 264 -17.98 5.44 -14.62
CA VAL A 264 -17.11 4.65 -13.74
C VAL A 264 -16.61 3.40 -14.46
N MET A 265 -17.51 2.69 -15.15
CA MET A 265 -17.14 1.47 -15.87
C MET A 265 -16.19 1.75 -17.03
N ARG A 266 -16.34 2.85 -17.78
CA ARG A 266 -15.39 3.25 -18.83
C ARG A 266 -13.97 3.45 -18.25
N VAL A 267 -13.86 4.16 -17.12
CA VAL A 267 -12.54 4.36 -16.48
C VAL A 267 -11.97 3.04 -15.99
N LEU A 268 -12.78 2.16 -15.39
CA LEU A 268 -12.33 0.85 -14.94
C LEU A 268 -11.84 -0.01 -16.11
N LEU A 269 -12.61 -0.10 -17.19
CA LEU A 269 -12.25 -0.90 -18.36
C LEU A 269 -10.97 -0.37 -19.01
N ALA A 270 -10.85 0.94 -19.21
CA ALA A 270 -9.63 1.57 -19.71
C ALA A 270 -8.42 1.28 -18.79
N TYR A 271 -8.64 1.26 -17.48
CA TYR A 271 -7.58 0.93 -16.51
C TYR A 271 -7.13 -0.52 -16.63
N LEU A 272 -8.06 -1.46 -16.72
CA LEU A 272 -7.74 -2.88 -16.88
C LEU A 272 -7.11 -3.18 -18.24
N ASP A 273 -7.57 -2.49 -19.31
CA ASP A 273 -7.00 -2.65 -20.65
C ASP A 273 -5.58 -2.08 -20.77
N SER A 274 -5.21 -1.12 -19.92
CA SER A 274 -3.86 -0.55 -19.89
C SER A 274 -2.80 -1.46 -19.28
N TYR A 275 -3.19 -2.54 -18.62
CA TYR A 275 -2.27 -3.41 -17.90
C TYR A 275 -2.72 -4.86 -17.91
N ASN A 276 -1.79 -5.75 -18.14
CA ASN A 276 -1.93 -7.18 -17.93
C ASN A 276 -0.60 -7.69 -17.36
N PHE A 277 -0.65 -8.37 -16.22
CA PHE A 277 0.56 -8.86 -15.56
C PHE A 277 1.41 -9.73 -16.50
N TYR A 278 0.78 -10.59 -17.28
CA TYR A 278 1.48 -11.51 -18.15
C TYR A 278 2.28 -10.80 -19.26
N THR A 279 1.65 -9.84 -19.94
CA THR A 279 2.30 -9.10 -21.03
C THR A 279 3.20 -7.98 -20.51
N ASN A 280 2.75 -7.20 -19.56
CA ASN A 280 3.50 -6.02 -19.09
C ASN A 280 4.59 -6.38 -18.08
N ALA A 281 4.30 -7.27 -17.11
CA ALA A 281 5.29 -7.60 -16.09
C ALA A 281 6.23 -8.73 -16.49
N LEU A 282 5.68 -9.85 -16.95
CA LEU A 282 6.46 -11.04 -17.23
C LEU A 282 7.25 -10.91 -18.54
N GLN A 283 6.60 -10.54 -19.64
CA GLN A 283 7.28 -10.40 -20.94
C GLN A 283 8.27 -9.23 -20.96
N GLU A 284 7.92 -8.07 -20.38
CA GLU A 284 8.87 -6.96 -20.27
C GLU A 284 10.09 -7.31 -19.42
N SER A 285 9.92 -8.10 -18.35
CA SER A 285 11.04 -8.54 -17.52
C SER A 285 11.99 -9.48 -18.25
N GLN A 286 11.47 -10.27 -19.18
CA GLN A 286 12.26 -11.19 -20.03
C GLN A 286 12.96 -10.45 -21.17
N GLN A 287 12.31 -9.44 -21.76
CA GLN A 287 12.82 -8.69 -22.92
C GLN A 287 13.76 -7.54 -22.51
N ASN A 288 13.53 -6.90 -21.36
CA ASN A 288 14.32 -5.77 -20.86
C ASN A 288 15.37 -6.20 -19.83
N ASP A 289 16.24 -7.12 -20.19
CA ASP A 289 17.31 -7.59 -19.31
C ASP A 289 18.23 -6.46 -18.82
N GLU A 290 18.38 -5.37 -19.59
CA GLU A 290 19.16 -4.19 -19.18
C GLU A 290 18.57 -3.47 -17.96
N VAL A 291 17.25 -3.32 -17.86
CA VAL A 291 16.58 -2.65 -16.72
C VAL A 291 16.79 -3.46 -15.46
N PHE A 292 16.56 -4.76 -15.54
CA PHE A 292 16.75 -5.67 -14.43
C PHE A 292 18.24 -5.92 -14.13
N ALA A 293 19.13 -5.85 -15.14
CA ALA A 293 20.58 -5.90 -14.95
C ALA A 293 21.12 -4.67 -14.20
N LYS A 294 20.55 -3.48 -14.41
CA LYS A 294 20.92 -2.26 -13.64
C LYS A 294 20.50 -2.38 -12.18
N VAL A 295 19.35 -2.99 -11.90
CA VAL A 295 18.91 -3.30 -10.53
C VAL A 295 19.83 -4.35 -9.89
N ARG A 296 20.21 -5.39 -10.63
CA ARG A 296 21.17 -6.42 -10.20
C ARG A 296 22.51 -5.81 -9.76
N ARG A 297 23.10 -4.96 -10.60
CA ARG A 297 24.41 -4.31 -10.32
C ARG A 297 24.43 -3.44 -9.07
N ARG A 298 23.27 -2.91 -8.65
CA ARG A 298 23.15 -2.08 -7.43
C ARG A 298 22.94 -2.86 -6.16
N LEU A 299 22.37 -4.04 -6.27
CA LEU A 299 21.99 -4.84 -5.12
C LEU A 299 23.12 -5.72 -4.59
N HIS A 300 24.12 -6.06 -5.44
CA HIS A 300 25.21 -6.97 -5.08
C HIS A 300 26.54 -6.67 -5.78
N ASP A 301 27.63 -7.11 -5.14
CA ASP A 301 28.96 -7.19 -5.72
C ASP A 301 28.94 -7.96 -7.05
N SER A 302 29.75 -7.47 -7.99
CA SER A 302 29.77 -7.77 -9.41
C SER A 302 30.06 -9.24 -9.80
N ASP A 303 30.36 -10.13 -8.85
CA ASP A 303 30.93 -11.44 -9.14
C ASP A 303 29.99 -12.63 -8.96
N LYS A 304 28.71 -12.42 -8.57
CA LYS A 304 27.73 -13.50 -8.39
C LYS A 304 26.71 -13.50 -9.51
N GLN A 305 26.55 -14.64 -10.18
CA GLN A 305 25.45 -14.86 -11.12
C GLN A 305 24.10 -14.74 -10.36
N ASN A 306 23.36 -13.70 -10.68
CA ASN A 306 22.06 -13.45 -10.06
C ASN A 306 20.96 -13.88 -11.03
N THR A 307 20.11 -14.80 -10.61
CA THR A 307 18.89 -15.13 -11.33
C THR A 307 17.77 -14.22 -10.85
N TYR A 308 17.16 -13.54 -11.79
CA TYR A 308 16.03 -12.65 -11.55
C TYR A 308 14.74 -13.40 -11.84
N GLN A 309 13.83 -13.49 -10.87
CA GLN A 309 12.58 -14.17 -11.10
C GLN A 309 11.38 -13.29 -10.70
N LEU A 310 10.56 -12.99 -11.69
CA LEU A 310 9.12 -12.79 -11.50
C LEU A 310 8.39 -14.15 -11.68
N GLY A 311 9.15 -15.24 -11.82
CA GLY A 311 8.80 -16.50 -12.44
C GLY A 311 7.92 -17.48 -11.66
N TRP A 312 7.26 -17.05 -10.56
CA TRP A 312 6.28 -17.91 -9.87
C TRP A 312 4.88 -17.90 -10.54
N VAL A 313 4.68 -17.05 -11.53
CA VAL A 313 3.40 -16.91 -12.25
C VAL A 313 3.07 -18.16 -13.04
N ASP A 314 4.09 -18.82 -13.60
CA ASP A 314 3.90 -20.02 -14.40
C ASP A 314 3.26 -21.16 -13.61
N GLU A 315 3.65 -21.35 -12.35
CA GLU A 315 3.06 -22.38 -11.47
C GLU A 315 1.57 -22.15 -11.18
N LEU A 316 1.11 -20.91 -11.18
CA LEU A 316 -0.29 -20.55 -10.86
C LEU A 316 -1.17 -20.49 -12.11
N LEU A 317 -0.59 -20.15 -13.28
CA LEU A 317 -1.35 -19.90 -14.50
C LEU A 317 -1.29 -21.06 -15.51
N GLU A 318 -0.55 -22.12 -15.22
CA GLU A 318 -0.45 -23.30 -16.12
C GLU A 318 -1.80 -23.96 -16.40
N SER A 319 -2.80 -23.78 -15.54
CA SER A 319 -4.10 -24.46 -15.67
C SER A 319 -5.08 -23.82 -16.65
N SER A 320 -4.82 -22.59 -17.16
CA SER A 320 -5.73 -21.95 -18.11
C SER A 320 -5.05 -20.94 -19.03
N LEU A 321 -4.63 -21.41 -20.21
CA LEU A 321 -4.04 -20.58 -21.26
C LEU A 321 -4.94 -19.40 -21.69
N GLU A 322 -6.26 -19.53 -21.64
CA GLU A 322 -7.21 -18.47 -22.00
C GLU A 322 -7.30 -17.35 -20.96
N GLN A 323 -7.08 -17.66 -19.69
CA GLN A 323 -7.07 -16.64 -18.62
C GLN A 323 -5.75 -15.85 -18.55
N LYS A 324 -4.68 -16.32 -19.17
CA LYS A 324 -3.36 -15.67 -19.17
C LYS A 324 -3.36 -14.27 -19.76
N ASN A 325 -4.32 -13.94 -20.59
CA ASN A 325 -4.35 -12.66 -21.32
C ASN A 325 -5.01 -11.50 -20.56
N ARG A 326 -5.72 -11.76 -19.45
CA ARG A 326 -6.47 -10.72 -18.73
C ARG A 326 -6.42 -10.89 -17.21
N VAL A 327 -5.23 -10.77 -16.66
CA VAL A 327 -5.00 -10.89 -15.21
C VAL A 327 -4.13 -9.77 -14.67
N GLY A 328 -4.32 -9.51 -13.41
CA GLY A 328 -3.51 -8.58 -12.62
C GLY A 328 -3.94 -7.12 -12.73
N VAL A 329 -3.59 -6.38 -11.70
CA VAL A 329 -3.76 -4.93 -11.65
C VAL A 329 -2.45 -4.27 -11.24
N PRO A 330 -2.18 -3.03 -11.72
CA PRO A 330 -0.91 -2.36 -11.48
C PRO A 330 -0.59 -2.20 -9.98
N GLN A 331 0.49 -2.82 -9.50
CA GLN A 331 0.93 -2.62 -8.11
C GLN A 331 1.36 -1.16 -7.89
N GLY A 332 0.81 -0.54 -6.83
CA GLY A 332 1.02 0.90 -6.55
C GLY A 332 0.11 1.84 -7.34
N GLY A 333 -0.76 1.31 -8.19
CA GLY A 333 -1.81 2.06 -8.86
C GLY A 333 -2.86 2.59 -7.87
N THR A 334 -3.35 3.80 -8.11
CA THR A 334 -4.30 4.46 -7.18
C THR A 334 -5.63 3.70 -7.09
N LEU A 335 -6.08 3.05 -8.16
CA LEU A 335 -7.30 2.23 -8.17
C LEU A 335 -7.08 0.81 -7.65
N SER A 336 -5.88 0.25 -7.76
CA SER A 336 -5.62 -1.15 -7.38
C SER A 336 -5.98 -1.47 -5.92
N LEU A 337 -5.72 -0.52 -5.01
CA LEU A 337 -6.06 -0.68 -3.60
C LEU A 337 -7.57 -0.71 -3.36
N LEU A 338 -8.31 0.09 -4.12
CA LEU A 338 -9.76 0.10 -4.05
C LEU A 338 -10.35 -1.15 -4.72
N ILE A 339 -9.78 -1.58 -5.85
CA ILE A 339 -10.14 -2.85 -6.51
C ILE A 339 -10.00 -4.01 -5.53
N ALA A 340 -8.88 -4.07 -4.80
CA ALA A 340 -8.69 -5.09 -3.78
C ALA A 340 -9.80 -5.06 -2.72
N ASN A 341 -10.15 -3.88 -2.21
CA ASN A 341 -11.21 -3.77 -1.21
C ASN A 341 -12.58 -4.18 -1.76
N ILE A 342 -12.91 -3.83 -3.01
CA ILE A 342 -14.20 -4.15 -3.62
C ILE A 342 -14.30 -5.66 -3.90
N VAL A 343 -13.29 -6.24 -4.54
CA VAL A 343 -13.30 -7.68 -4.87
C VAL A 343 -13.27 -8.54 -3.61
N LEU A 344 -12.37 -8.22 -2.68
CA LEU A 344 -12.30 -9.00 -1.45
C LEU A 344 -13.49 -8.77 -0.51
N ASN A 345 -14.22 -7.66 -0.63
CA ASN A 345 -15.47 -7.50 0.11
C ASN A 345 -16.53 -8.55 -0.30
N ASP A 346 -16.55 -8.94 -1.57
CA ASP A 346 -17.42 -10.04 -2.01
C ASP A 346 -16.97 -11.38 -1.41
N VAL A 347 -15.67 -11.62 -1.34
CA VAL A 347 -15.11 -12.81 -0.69
C VAL A 347 -15.41 -12.80 0.81
N ASP A 348 -15.27 -11.66 1.47
CA ASP A 348 -15.51 -11.48 2.90
C ASP A 348 -16.96 -11.78 3.30
N GLN A 349 -17.93 -11.63 2.36
CA GLN A 349 -19.33 -11.99 2.62
C GLN A 349 -19.49 -13.43 3.10
N ALA A 350 -18.61 -14.34 2.70
CA ALA A 350 -18.62 -15.72 3.18
C ALA A 350 -18.47 -15.85 4.71
N ILE A 351 -17.88 -14.83 5.35
CA ILE A 351 -17.69 -14.78 6.80
C ILE A 351 -18.69 -13.83 7.47
N ILE A 352 -18.98 -12.68 6.86
CA ILE A 352 -19.63 -11.54 7.54
C ILE A 352 -21.14 -11.45 7.32
N GLN A 353 -21.78 -12.44 6.69
CA GLN A 353 -23.22 -12.42 6.34
C GLN A 353 -24.17 -12.22 7.52
N THR A 354 -23.79 -12.66 8.70
CA THR A 354 -24.58 -12.56 9.93
C THR A 354 -23.83 -11.80 10.99
N ASP A 355 -24.54 -11.02 11.81
CA ASP A 355 -23.95 -10.47 13.02
C ASP A 355 -23.75 -11.59 14.04
N ASP A 356 -22.52 -11.76 14.49
CA ASP A 356 -22.15 -12.73 15.50
C ASP A 356 -21.17 -12.09 16.50
N PRO A 357 -21.59 -11.89 17.75
CA PRO A 357 -20.75 -11.30 18.78
C PRO A 357 -19.54 -12.19 19.15
N ASN A 358 -19.62 -13.50 18.87
CA ASN A 358 -18.58 -14.47 19.14
C ASN A 358 -17.49 -14.52 18.05
N ARG A 359 -17.63 -13.68 17.01
CA ARG A 359 -16.75 -13.61 15.88
C ARG A 359 -16.09 -12.25 15.75
N LEU A 360 -14.79 -12.22 15.48
CA LEU A 360 -14.08 -11.06 14.96
C LEU A 360 -13.40 -11.42 13.65
N PHE A 361 -13.82 -10.78 12.57
CA PHE A 361 -13.14 -10.81 11.29
C PHE A 361 -12.50 -9.45 11.02
N ILE A 362 -11.23 -9.43 10.63
CA ILE A 362 -10.51 -8.22 10.24
C ILE A 362 -9.74 -8.50 8.95
N ARG A 363 -9.79 -7.56 8.01
CA ARG A 363 -8.95 -7.59 6.82
C ARG A 363 -8.22 -6.27 6.61
N TYR A 364 -6.92 -6.37 6.32
CA TYR A 364 -6.07 -5.25 5.93
C TYR A 364 -5.34 -5.58 4.61
N CYS A 365 -5.80 -5.03 3.48
CA CYS A 365 -5.41 -5.45 2.12
C CYS A 365 -5.75 -6.93 1.88
N ASP A 366 -4.72 -7.74 1.63
CA ASP A 366 -4.75 -9.19 1.45
C ASP A 366 -4.52 -9.98 2.75
N ASP A 367 -4.05 -9.34 3.82
CA ASP A 367 -3.91 -9.94 5.15
C ASP A 367 -5.27 -9.99 5.88
N MET A 368 -5.75 -11.17 6.26
CA MET A 368 -6.95 -11.35 7.07
C MET A 368 -6.69 -12.17 8.33
N ILE A 369 -7.49 -11.93 9.35
CA ILE A 369 -7.54 -12.76 10.57
C ILE A 369 -9.00 -12.96 10.99
N LEU A 370 -9.30 -14.19 11.40
CA LEU A 370 -10.57 -14.60 12.00
C LEU A 370 -10.31 -15.07 13.42
N LEU A 371 -11.07 -14.52 14.38
CA LEU A 371 -11.15 -15.02 15.75
C LEU A 371 -12.59 -15.47 16.02
N HIS A 372 -12.77 -16.57 16.72
CA HIS A 372 -14.07 -17.10 17.11
C HIS A 372 -14.01 -17.85 18.44
N THR A 373 -15.09 -17.83 19.22
CA THR A 373 -15.14 -18.58 20.50
C THR A 373 -15.46 -20.06 20.32
N ASP A 374 -16.00 -20.46 19.15
CA ASP A 374 -16.31 -21.83 18.78
C ASP A 374 -15.36 -22.34 17.69
N TYR A 375 -14.80 -23.55 17.87
CA TYR A 375 -13.82 -24.15 16.95
C TYR A 375 -14.44 -24.58 15.63
N ASP A 376 -15.58 -25.25 15.69
CA ASP A 376 -16.22 -25.84 14.51
C ASP A 376 -16.74 -24.71 13.60
N GLU A 377 -17.28 -23.66 14.21
CA GLU A 377 -17.73 -22.47 13.47
C GLU A 377 -16.54 -21.72 12.86
N CYS A 378 -15.41 -21.61 13.56
CA CYS A 378 -14.19 -21.04 13.00
C CYS A 378 -13.70 -21.84 11.77
N CYS A 379 -13.74 -23.17 11.84
CA CYS A 379 -13.41 -24.05 10.70
C CYS A 379 -14.36 -23.83 9.54
N ARG A 380 -15.67 -23.87 9.78
CA ARG A 380 -16.71 -23.70 8.77
C ARG A 380 -16.58 -22.36 8.03
N LEU A 381 -16.32 -21.28 8.77
CA LEU A 381 -16.15 -19.94 8.21
C LEU A 381 -14.90 -19.86 7.34
N MET A 382 -13.78 -20.46 7.77
CA MET A 382 -12.55 -20.48 6.97
C MET A 382 -12.69 -21.33 5.71
N ASP A 383 -13.37 -22.45 5.77
CA ASP A 383 -13.64 -23.26 4.58
C ASP A 383 -14.53 -22.48 3.59
N SER A 384 -15.60 -21.83 4.06
CA SER A 384 -16.44 -20.96 3.23
C SER A 384 -15.64 -19.81 2.60
N TYR A 385 -14.70 -19.20 3.34
CA TYR A 385 -13.82 -18.14 2.84
C TYR A 385 -12.91 -18.64 1.72
N THR A 386 -12.31 -19.81 1.89
CA THR A 386 -11.43 -20.38 0.86
C THR A 386 -12.17 -20.82 -0.39
N GLU A 387 -13.41 -21.31 -0.26
CA GLU A 387 -14.28 -21.61 -1.40
C GLU A 387 -14.65 -20.31 -2.14
N SER A 388 -14.96 -19.25 -1.40
CA SER A 388 -15.21 -17.94 -1.99
C SER A 388 -13.98 -17.38 -2.71
N LEU A 389 -12.77 -17.52 -2.16
CA LEU A 389 -11.54 -17.16 -2.87
C LEU A 389 -11.39 -17.92 -4.19
N LYS A 390 -11.60 -19.25 -4.18
CA LYS A 390 -11.52 -20.08 -5.38
C LYS A 390 -12.56 -19.69 -6.44
N SER A 391 -13.79 -19.41 -6.04
CA SER A 391 -14.85 -18.97 -6.95
C SER A 391 -14.54 -17.62 -7.61
N HIS A 392 -13.71 -16.79 -6.98
CA HIS A 392 -13.16 -15.55 -7.54
C HIS A 392 -11.85 -15.73 -8.31
N GLY A 393 -11.41 -16.97 -8.56
CA GLY A 393 -10.15 -17.25 -9.24
C GLY A 393 -8.91 -16.76 -8.47
N LEU A 394 -9.02 -16.65 -7.14
CA LEU A 394 -7.93 -16.23 -6.27
C LEU A 394 -7.28 -17.44 -5.60
N TYR A 395 -5.98 -17.33 -5.39
CA TYR A 395 -5.16 -18.39 -4.80
C TYR A 395 -4.72 -17.99 -3.40
N TYR A 396 -4.65 -18.96 -2.49
CA TYR A 396 -4.16 -18.74 -1.14
C TYR A 396 -2.99 -19.68 -0.81
N HIS A 397 -2.20 -19.34 0.20
CA HIS A 397 -1.14 -20.22 0.68
C HIS A 397 -1.74 -21.44 1.38
N PRO A 398 -1.17 -22.65 1.19
CA PRO A 398 -1.69 -23.85 1.84
C PRO A 398 -1.78 -23.68 3.35
N PHE A 399 -2.90 -24.13 3.90
CA PHE A 399 -3.09 -24.14 5.33
C PHE A 399 -2.24 -25.23 5.98
N LYS A 400 -1.68 -24.91 7.15
CA LYS A 400 -1.07 -25.90 8.04
C LYS A 400 -1.68 -25.81 9.42
N SER A 401 -1.78 -26.97 10.09
CA SER A 401 -2.17 -27.04 11.49
C SER A 401 -0.98 -26.64 12.37
N VAL A 402 -1.27 -26.08 13.53
CA VAL A 402 -0.23 -25.71 14.49
C VAL A 402 0.44 -26.95 15.08
N SER A 403 -0.32 -28.05 15.23
CA SER A 403 0.20 -29.37 15.61
C SER A 403 1.24 -29.94 14.65
N ASP A 404 1.18 -29.58 13.36
CA ASP A 404 2.06 -30.11 12.31
C ASP A 404 3.35 -29.31 12.14
N CYS A 405 3.59 -28.33 12.98
CA CYS A 405 4.75 -27.46 12.86
C CYS A 405 5.40 -27.15 14.21
N SER A 406 6.72 -27.01 14.19
CA SER A 406 7.43 -26.46 15.35
C SER A 406 7.09 -24.99 15.56
N ARG A 407 7.27 -24.47 16.77
CA ARG A 407 7.10 -23.04 17.09
C ARG A 407 7.89 -22.10 16.17
N LYS A 408 9.01 -22.56 15.63
CA LYS A 408 9.83 -21.78 14.70
C LYS A 408 9.19 -21.76 13.32
N GLU A 409 8.68 -22.90 12.87
CA GLU A 409 8.01 -23.03 11.55
C GLU A 409 6.68 -22.29 11.51
N PHE A 410 5.94 -22.20 12.63
CA PHE A 410 4.70 -21.44 12.72
C PHE A 410 4.82 -20.05 12.09
N TRP A 411 5.90 -19.31 12.37
CA TRP A 411 6.09 -17.95 11.86
C TRP A 411 6.50 -17.87 10.39
N HIS A 412 6.84 -19.00 9.77
CA HIS A 412 7.14 -19.09 8.32
C HIS A 412 5.92 -19.55 7.51
N ILE A 413 4.92 -20.12 8.18
CA ILE A 413 3.65 -20.48 7.58
C ILE A 413 2.85 -19.19 7.33
N LYS A 414 2.12 -19.17 6.23
CA LYS A 414 1.41 -17.98 5.80
C LYS A 414 -0.10 -18.08 5.95
N SER A 415 -0.62 -19.28 6.15
CA SER A 415 -2.03 -19.54 6.41
C SER A 415 -2.15 -20.65 7.46
N HIS A 416 -2.86 -20.38 8.52
CA HIS A 416 -3.04 -21.32 9.64
C HIS A 416 -4.48 -21.79 9.70
N ARG A 417 -4.68 -23.11 9.83
CA ARG A 417 -6.00 -23.66 10.21
C ARG A 417 -6.38 -23.14 11.59
N PRO A 418 -7.67 -23.14 11.93
CA PRO A 418 -8.11 -22.75 13.27
C PRO A 418 -7.32 -23.45 14.36
N PHE A 419 -6.78 -22.69 15.29
CA PHE A 419 -6.02 -23.13 16.43
C PHE A 419 -6.43 -22.38 17.69
N LEU A 420 -6.22 -23.00 18.86
CA LEU A 420 -6.50 -22.39 20.14
C LEU A 420 -5.49 -21.26 20.44
N TRP A 421 -5.99 -20.05 20.64
CA TRP A 421 -5.16 -18.92 21.09
C TRP A 421 -5.13 -18.86 22.61
N ASP A 422 -4.17 -19.54 23.20
CA ASP A 422 -4.06 -19.71 24.65
C ASP A 422 -2.61 -19.62 25.16
N ASP A 423 -2.45 -19.22 26.42
CA ASP A 423 -1.14 -19.11 27.08
C ASP A 423 -0.62 -20.43 27.66
N GLY A 424 -1.40 -21.51 27.67
CA GLY A 424 -1.00 -22.86 28.11
C GLY A 424 0.16 -23.43 27.30
N GLU A 425 1.04 -24.19 27.97
CA GLU A 425 2.28 -24.69 27.32
C GLU A 425 2.09 -26.02 26.59
N ASP A 426 1.11 -26.83 26.97
CA ASP A 426 0.99 -28.24 26.54
C ASP A 426 -0.39 -28.58 25.93
N ILE A 427 -1.13 -27.58 25.40
CA ILE A 427 -2.42 -27.83 24.75
C ILE A 427 -2.15 -28.13 23.28
N GLU A 428 -2.61 -29.26 22.80
CA GLU A 428 -2.55 -29.66 21.40
C GLU A 428 -3.27 -28.63 20.52
N ASN A 429 -2.72 -28.33 19.35
CA ASN A 429 -3.25 -27.35 18.39
C ASN A 429 -3.44 -25.94 18.99
N SER A 430 -2.52 -25.51 19.88
CA SER A 430 -2.56 -24.20 20.50
C SER A 430 -1.32 -23.36 20.21
N ASN A 431 -1.48 -22.04 20.22
CA ASN A 431 -0.36 -21.09 20.20
C ASN A 431 -0.66 -19.89 21.11
N ARG A 432 0.38 -19.44 21.82
CA ARG A 432 0.32 -18.25 22.68
C ARG A 432 0.12 -16.95 21.90
N TYR A 433 0.56 -16.92 20.66
CA TYR A 433 0.60 -15.73 19.83
C TYR A 433 -0.20 -15.92 18.56
N ILE A 434 -0.93 -14.88 18.21
CA ILE A 434 -1.41 -14.67 16.84
C ILE A 434 -0.54 -13.62 16.17
N GLY A 435 -0.38 -13.73 14.85
CA GLY A 435 0.39 -12.80 14.05
C GLY A 435 -0.51 -11.94 13.19
N PHE A 436 -0.47 -10.61 13.35
CA PHE A 436 -1.23 -9.71 12.49
C PHE A 436 -0.44 -8.42 12.22
N LEU A 437 -0.36 -8.02 10.96
CA LEU A 437 0.27 -6.76 10.51
C LEU A 437 1.69 -6.52 11.06
N GLY A 438 2.47 -7.59 11.18
CA GLY A 438 3.86 -7.50 11.63
C GLY A 438 4.06 -7.51 13.15
N TYR A 439 2.97 -7.71 13.91
CA TYR A 439 2.99 -7.92 15.35
C TYR A 439 2.70 -9.36 15.72
N GLU A 440 3.17 -9.74 16.88
CA GLU A 440 2.83 -10.96 17.59
C GLU A 440 2.04 -10.55 18.83
N ILE A 441 0.80 -10.99 18.92
CA ILE A 441 -0.16 -10.60 19.97
C ILE A 441 -0.42 -11.84 20.83
N ARG A 442 -0.13 -11.75 22.11
CA ARG A 442 -0.31 -12.82 23.07
C ARG A 442 -1.71 -12.81 23.66
N ARG A 443 -2.21 -13.97 24.09
CA ARG A 443 -3.54 -14.10 24.70
C ARG A 443 -3.73 -13.19 25.93
N ASP A 444 -2.66 -12.98 26.73
CA ASP A 444 -2.67 -12.06 27.87
C ASP A 444 -2.62 -10.57 27.51
N GLY A 445 -2.62 -10.25 26.23
CA GLY A 445 -2.59 -8.88 25.69
C GLY A 445 -1.21 -8.28 25.53
N ARG A 446 -0.13 -8.99 25.88
CA ARG A 446 1.23 -8.54 25.56
C ARG A 446 1.48 -8.60 24.07
N MET A 447 2.15 -7.60 23.53
CA MET A 447 2.48 -7.53 22.11
C MET A 447 3.97 -7.32 21.92
N ARG A 448 4.49 -7.84 20.79
CA ARG A 448 5.85 -7.58 20.34
C ARG A 448 5.90 -7.49 18.81
N LEU A 449 6.96 -6.90 18.28
CA LEU A 449 7.23 -6.98 16.84
C LEU A 449 7.62 -8.41 16.47
N ARG A 450 7.16 -8.87 15.31
CA ARG A 450 7.63 -10.14 14.73
C ARG A 450 9.15 -10.15 14.66
N LYS A 451 9.76 -11.27 15.02
CA LYS A 451 11.20 -11.44 14.99
C LYS A 451 11.80 -11.12 13.62
N SER A 452 11.15 -11.55 12.54
CA SER A 452 11.54 -11.23 11.17
C SER A 452 11.56 -9.72 10.85
N ASN A 453 10.70 -8.93 11.47
CA ASN A 453 10.71 -7.46 11.30
C ASN A 453 11.89 -6.82 12.05
N VAL A 454 12.25 -7.36 13.22
CA VAL A 454 13.44 -6.93 13.97
C VAL A 454 14.70 -7.28 13.17
N GLU A 455 14.82 -8.51 12.69
CA GLU A 455 15.96 -8.99 11.88
C GLU A 455 16.14 -8.15 10.60
N ARG A 456 15.05 -7.87 9.86
CA ARG A 456 15.10 -6.98 8.69
C ARG A 456 15.56 -5.58 9.03
N PHE A 457 15.21 -5.09 10.22
CA PHE A 457 15.66 -3.77 10.67
C PHE A 457 17.15 -3.79 11.03
N GLU A 458 17.64 -4.86 11.68
CA GLU A 458 19.06 -5.09 11.95
C GLU A 458 19.88 -5.14 10.66
N GLU A 459 19.45 -5.93 9.68
CA GLU A 459 20.08 -5.98 8.35
C GLU A 459 20.10 -4.62 7.66
N LYS A 460 19.03 -3.83 7.80
CA LYS A 460 18.98 -2.48 7.26
C LYS A 460 20.03 -1.57 7.93
N ILE A 461 20.22 -1.69 9.23
CA ILE A 461 21.23 -0.95 9.98
C ILE A 461 22.64 -1.33 9.48
N GLU A 462 22.91 -2.62 9.31
CA GLU A 462 24.22 -3.07 8.80
C GLU A 462 24.49 -2.59 7.37
N ARG A 463 23.49 -2.66 6.49
CA ARG A 463 23.62 -2.11 5.13
C ARG A 463 23.91 -0.61 5.14
N LEU A 464 23.28 0.15 6.02
CA LEU A 464 23.51 1.58 6.16
C LEU A 464 24.90 1.88 6.76
N ARG A 465 25.37 1.05 7.68
CA ARG A 465 26.75 1.14 8.20
C ARG A 465 27.79 1.00 7.08
N TYR A 466 27.63 -0.02 6.24
CA TYR A 466 28.49 -0.23 5.08
C TYR A 466 28.43 0.95 4.09
N ALA A 467 27.22 1.42 3.78
CA ALA A 467 27.02 2.55 2.88
C ALA A 467 27.65 3.86 3.42
N LEU A 468 27.53 4.12 4.72
CA LEU A 468 28.16 5.29 5.38
C LEU A 468 29.68 5.21 5.35
N ARG A 469 30.28 4.04 5.61
CA ARG A 469 31.75 3.87 5.50
C ARG A 469 32.25 4.16 4.08
N ARG A 470 31.54 3.66 3.07
CA ARG A 470 31.89 3.90 1.66
C ARG A 470 31.73 5.39 1.29
N TYR A 471 30.66 6.04 1.77
CA TYR A 471 30.43 7.47 1.54
C TYR A 471 31.55 8.34 2.14
N ARG A 472 32.03 7.99 3.34
CA ARG A 472 33.16 8.66 4.02
C ARG A 472 34.45 8.63 3.20
N GLN A 473 34.69 7.53 2.47
CA GLN A 473 35.91 7.39 1.64
C GLN A 473 35.91 8.28 0.38
N THR A 474 34.73 8.73 -0.06
CA THR A 474 34.56 9.41 -1.35
C THR A 474 34.08 10.86 -1.25
N HIS A 475 33.77 11.35 -0.05
CA HIS A 475 33.22 12.70 0.17
C HIS A 475 33.96 13.45 1.28
N SER A 476 33.74 14.76 1.32
CA SER A 476 34.30 15.59 2.39
C SER A 476 33.73 15.22 3.77
N ILE A 477 34.46 15.52 4.83
CA ILE A 477 34.04 15.27 6.22
C ILE A 477 32.70 15.98 6.51
N ALA A 478 32.52 17.21 6.04
CA ALA A 478 31.31 17.98 6.24
C ALA A 478 30.09 17.35 5.53
N ASP A 479 30.27 16.90 4.28
CA ASP A 479 29.21 16.21 3.54
C ASP A 479 28.86 14.85 4.18
N TYR A 480 29.86 14.14 4.68
CA TYR A 480 29.69 12.90 5.39
C TYR A 480 28.85 13.07 6.67
N GLU A 481 29.19 14.04 7.52
CA GLU A 481 28.44 14.29 8.75
C GLU A 481 27.00 14.71 8.48
N ASP A 482 26.76 15.58 7.49
CA ASP A 482 25.37 15.94 7.10
C ASP A 482 24.59 14.72 6.57
N HIS A 483 25.23 13.88 5.77
CA HIS A 483 24.61 12.64 5.25
C HIS A 483 24.34 11.62 6.37
N LYS A 484 25.28 11.45 7.31
CA LYS A 484 25.15 10.58 8.49
C LYS A 484 23.98 11.01 9.37
N ILE A 485 23.89 12.30 9.71
CA ILE A 485 22.80 12.88 10.50
C ILE A 485 21.45 12.64 9.81
N LYS A 486 21.35 12.87 8.50
CA LYS A 486 20.12 12.61 7.73
C LYS A 486 19.72 11.14 7.76
N THR A 487 20.69 10.24 7.60
CA THR A 487 20.48 8.80 7.62
C THR A 487 19.98 8.32 8.97
N LEU A 488 20.60 8.77 10.07
CA LEU A 488 20.19 8.47 11.44
C LEU A 488 18.79 8.98 11.76
N ASN A 489 18.47 10.20 11.35
CA ASN A 489 17.13 10.76 11.54
C ASN A 489 16.06 9.99 10.75
N ASN A 490 16.37 9.55 9.53
CA ASN A 490 15.46 8.72 8.73
C ASN A 490 15.24 7.34 9.35
N LEU A 491 16.28 6.74 9.93
CA LEU A 491 16.17 5.47 10.67
C LEU A 491 15.28 5.62 11.91
N LYS A 492 15.53 6.64 12.71
CA LYS A 492 14.71 6.93 13.91
C LYS A 492 13.25 7.19 13.55
N ASN A 493 12.99 7.99 12.52
CA ASN A 493 11.64 8.27 12.05
C ASN A 493 10.94 7.01 11.50
N GLY A 494 11.65 6.15 10.80
CA GLY A 494 11.13 4.86 10.34
C GLY A 494 10.81 3.91 11.48
N PHE A 495 11.62 3.94 12.55
CA PHE A 495 11.39 3.14 13.74
C PHE A 495 10.25 3.70 14.62
N ASN A 496 10.13 5.02 14.71
CA ASN A 496 9.04 5.68 15.41
C ASN A 496 7.65 5.38 14.81
N PHE A 497 7.59 4.91 13.56
CA PHE A 497 6.35 4.41 12.97
C PHE A 497 5.79 3.22 13.76
N TYR A 498 6.64 2.33 14.27
CA TYR A 498 6.25 1.21 15.14
C TYR A 498 5.93 1.65 16.59
N GLN A 499 6.28 2.89 16.97
CA GLN A 499 5.99 3.46 18.30
C GLN A 499 4.61 4.12 18.40
N ALA A 500 3.82 4.20 17.31
CA ALA A 500 2.47 4.74 17.35
C ALA A 500 1.54 3.93 18.30
N PHE A 501 2.02 2.80 18.79
CA PHE A 501 1.45 2.05 19.91
C PHE A 501 1.83 2.69 21.24
N ASN A 502 0.84 2.90 22.07
CA ASN A 502 0.99 3.26 23.47
C ASN A 502 2.05 2.33 24.11
N LEU A 503 3.23 2.87 24.42
CA LEU A 503 4.37 2.13 24.99
C LEU A 503 4.02 1.36 26.26
N ASP A 504 2.92 1.72 26.93
CA ASP A 504 2.43 1.03 28.14
C ASP A 504 1.88 -0.37 27.83
N GLN A 505 1.37 -0.61 26.62
CA GLN A 505 0.98 -1.95 26.16
C GLN A 505 2.17 -2.76 25.61
N PHE A 506 3.25 -2.06 25.19
CA PHE A 506 4.49 -2.66 24.74
C PHE A 506 5.40 -2.99 25.94
N LYS A 507 5.11 -4.07 26.65
CA LYS A 507 5.98 -4.52 27.76
C LYS A 507 7.36 -5.04 27.32
N HIS A 508 7.66 -5.06 26.01
CA HIS A 508 8.97 -5.46 25.48
C HIS A 508 9.89 -4.25 25.23
N ARG A 509 10.15 -3.46 26.28
CA ARG A 509 11.22 -2.44 26.27
C ARG A 509 12.57 -2.99 25.79
N SER A 510 12.81 -4.30 25.89
CA SER A 510 14.06 -4.95 25.46
C SER A 510 14.28 -4.87 23.95
N GLN A 511 13.26 -5.15 23.10
CA GLN A 511 13.38 -5.04 21.63
C GLN A 511 13.60 -3.59 21.22
N TYR A 512 12.86 -2.67 21.82
CA TYR A 512 12.98 -1.24 21.57
C TYR A 512 14.38 -0.73 21.94
N ASN A 513 14.84 -1.05 23.15
CA ASN A 513 16.17 -0.66 23.63
C ASN A 513 17.30 -1.33 22.83
N HIS A 514 17.08 -2.55 22.34
CA HIS A 514 18.04 -3.22 21.47
C HIS A 514 18.23 -2.46 20.14
N ILE A 515 17.13 -2.12 19.46
CA ILE A 515 17.18 -1.38 18.21
C ILE A 515 17.75 0.03 18.41
N LEU A 516 17.39 0.71 19.50
CA LEU A 516 17.99 2.02 19.81
C LEU A 516 19.50 1.93 20.01
N ARG A 517 19.99 0.92 20.74
CA ARG A 517 21.42 0.68 20.90
C ARG A 517 22.14 0.43 19.56
N LEU A 518 21.50 -0.28 18.63
CA LEU A 518 22.06 -0.50 17.30
C LEU A 518 22.13 0.79 16.49
N ILE A 519 21.11 1.65 16.58
CA ILE A 519 21.10 2.96 15.94
C ILE A 519 22.17 3.88 16.57
N ASP A 520 22.31 3.84 17.89
CA ASP A 520 23.30 4.66 18.60
C ASP A 520 24.73 4.18 18.32
N LYS A 521 24.98 2.87 18.19
CA LYS A 521 26.27 2.34 17.69
C LYS A 521 26.65 2.82 16.30
N LEU A 522 25.69 3.18 15.45
CA LEU A 522 25.99 3.84 14.17
C LEU A 522 26.52 5.28 14.35
N LYS A 523 26.28 5.91 15.51
CA LYS A 523 26.84 7.23 15.81
C LYS A 523 28.28 7.15 16.31
N GLU A 524 28.59 6.09 17.07
CA GLU A 524 29.85 5.97 17.84
C GLU A 524 30.98 5.30 17.06
N ASN A 525 30.66 4.43 16.09
CA ASN A 525 31.65 3.64 15.35
C ASN A 525 32.09 4.35 14.05
N ASP A 526 32.96 5.35 14.19
CA ASP A 526 33.82 5.95 13.14
C ASP A 526 35.28 5.82 13.47
#